data_5c525239a5cf0a9cbf8b3bbffbb54759
#
_entry.id   5c525239a5cf0a9cbf8b3bbffbb54759
#
_cell.length_a   1.000
_cell.length_b   1.000
_cell.length_c   1.000
_cell.angle_alpha   90.00
_cell.angle_beta   90.00
_cell.angle_gamma   90.00
#
_symmetry.space_group_name_H-M   'P 1'
#
loop_
_entity.id
_entity.type
_entity.pdbx_description
1 polymer ?
#
loop_
_entity_poly.entity_id
_entity_poly.type
_entity_poly.pdbx_seq_one_letter_code
_entity_poly.pdbx_strand_id
1 'polypeptide(L)'
;MRGMTDTNSERGTMRISARNVLKGTITDVEIGAVSGVVSIKVGETALTSVITMEAIHDLDLKKGMPAYAVIKASHVMFARGDEPLDNLSARNQLVGTVTTVRPGKTDGRVSLTLADGNIITGSVFNDMIGELGLEVGNKAIAIVKSTDLMIGVD
;
A
#
# COMPACT_ATOMS: atom_id res chain seq x y z
N MET A 1 -13.29 -13.29 -13.18
CA MET A 1 -13.10 -12.94 -12.83
C MET A 1 -12.77 -12.92 -12.31
N ARG A 2 -12.66 -13.33 -11.93
CA ARG A 2 -12.33 -13.16 -11.31
C ARG A 2 -11.57 -13.42 -11.00
N GLY A 3 -11.02 -13.95 -11.17
CA GLY A 3 -10.20 -14.13 -10.80
C GLY A 3 -9.68 -13.44 -10.28
N MET A 4 -9.79 -12.89 -10.21
CA MET A 4 -9.32 -12.32 -9.50
C MET A 4 -9.53 -12.28 -8.46
N THR A 5 -9.72 -12.50 -8.45
CA THR A 5 -10.06 -12.67 -7.51
C THR A 5 -9.89 -12.38 -6.18
N ASP A 6 -9.20 -12.60 -5.67
CA ASP A 6 -8.77 -12.52 -4.34
C ASP A 6 -8.80 -11.16 -3.74
N THR A 7 -8.39 -10.13 -4.51
CA THR A 7 -8.46 -8.75 -4.07
C THR A 7 -9.88 -8.33 -3.79
N ASN A 8 -10.82 -8.84 -4.58
CA ASN A 8 -12.23 -8.50 -4.36
C ASN A 8 -12.78 -9.07 -3.06
N SER A 9 -12.38 -10.30 -2.71
CA SER A 9 -12.85 -10.90 -1.47
C SER A 9 -12.24 -10.21 -0.25
N GLU A 10 -11.02 -9.70 -0.36
CA GLU A 10 -10.36 -9.01 0.74
C GLU A 10 -10.85 -7.59 0.93
N ARG A 11 -11.51 -7.01 -0.07
CA ARG A 11 -12.07 -5.67 0.02
C ARG A 11 -13.28 -5.59 0.94
N GLY A 12 -13.93 -6.73 1.22
CA GLY A 12 -15.18 -6.72 1.96
C GLY A 12 -16.23 -5.92 1.21
N THR A 13 -16.84 -4.92 1.84
CA THR A 13 -17.87 -4.09 1.23
C THR A 13 -17.29 -2.84 0.56
N MET A 14 -15.99 -2.57 0.72
CA MET A 14 -15.37 -1.38 0.14
C MET A 14 -15.41 -1.43 -1.39
N ARG A 15 -16.03 -0.43 -2.00
CA ARG A 15 -16.17 -0.31 -3.46
C ARG A 15 -15.53 0.99 -3.92
N ILE A 16 -14.28 0.91 -4.35
CA ILE A 16 -13.49 2.07 -4.76
C ILE A 16 -12.54 1.67 -5.88
N SER A 17 -12.15 2.63 -6.71
CA SER A 17 -11.32 2.37 -7.88
C SER A 17 -9.83 2.21 -7.57
N ALA A 18 -9.40 2.43 -6.35
CA ALA A 18 -7.99 2.25 -5.98
C ALA A 18 -7.58 0.79 -6.15
N ARG A 19 -6.37 0.57 -6.67
CA ARG A 19 -5.85 -0.79 -6.90
C ARG A 19 -5.57 -1.55 -5.62
N ASN A 20 -5.06 -0.83 -4.62
CA ASN A 20 -4.64 -1.46 -3.37
C ASN A 20 -5.64 -1.15 -2.29
N VAL A 21 -6.43 -2.15 -1.92
CA VAL A 21 -7.40 -2.07 -0.84
C VAL A 21 -7.13 -3.27 0.06
N LEU A 22 -6.48 -3.04 1.18
CA LEU A 22 -5.99 -4.10 2.06
C LEU A 22 -6.72 -4.04 3.39
N LYS A 23 -7.40 -5.13 3.72
CA LYS A 23 -8.16 -5.20 4.97
C LYS A 23 -7.23 -5.54 6.14
N GLY A 24 -7.37 -4.78 7.22
CA GLY A 24 -6.55 -4.99 8.40
C GLY A 24 -7.21 -4.50 9.66
N THR A 25 -6.39 -4.30 10.68
CA THR A 25 -6.85 -3.86 12.01
C THR A 25 -6.02 -2.67 12.44
N ILE A 26 -6.69 -1.63 12.94
CA ILE A 26 -5.98 -0.46 13.48
C ILE A 26 -5.27 -0.86 14.76
N THR A 27 -3.96 -0.62 14.81
CA THR A 27 -3.15 -0.98 15.98
C THR A 27 -2.83 0.21 16.86
N ASP A 28 -2.93 1.42 16.35
CA ASP A 28 -2.69 2.62 17.13
C ASP A 28 -3.28 3.85 16.44
N VAL A 29 -3.67 4.84 17.24
CA VAL A 29 -4.13 6.13 16.74
C VAL A 29 -3.47 7.21 17.60
N GLU A 30 -2.57 7.98 17.00
CA GLU A 30 -1.92 9.10 17.68
C GLU A 30 -2.64 10.39 17.33
N ILE A 31 -3.07 11.11 18.36
CA ILE A 31 -3.85 12.33 18.21
C ILE A 31 -2.89 13.52 18.09
N GLY A 32 -3.08 14.32 17.07
CA GLY A 32 -2.36 15.58 16.91
C GLY A 32 -3.33 16.76 16.92
N ALA A 33 -2.81 17.95 16.63
CA ALA A 33 -3.64 19.15 16.62
C ALA A 33 -4.50 19.23 15.34
N VAL A 34 -3.86 19.00 14.20
CA VAL A 34 -4.52 19.09 12.88
C VAL A 34 -4.56 17.73 12.20
N SER A 35 -3.48 16.98 12.33
CA SER A 35 -3.35 15.65 11.75
C SER A 35 -3.04 14.65 12.84
N GLY A 36 -3.37 13.40 12.59
CA GLY A 36 -3.02 12.29 13.46
C GLY A 36 -2.35 11.20 12.68
N VAL A 37 -1.81 10.21 13.39
CA VAL A 37 -1.12 9.08 12.78
C VAL A 37 -1.89 7.82 13.14
N VAL A 38 -2.31 7.09 12.10
CA VAL A 38 -3.04 5.83 12.26
C VAL A 38 -2.13 4.71 11.80
N SER A 39 -1.92 3.74 12.64
CA SER A 39 -1.17 2.53 12.31
C SER A 39 -2.16 1.42 12.06
N ILE A 40 -1.97 0.69 10.96
CA ILE A 40 -2.84 -0.42 10.60
C ILE A 40 -1.98 -1.63 10.27
N LYS A 41 -2.40 -2.80 10.72
CA LYS A 41 -1.71 -4.04 10.43
C LYS A 41 -2.54 -4.86 9.46
N VAL A 42 -1.94 -5.18 8.31
CA VAL A 42 -2.56 -5.97 7.26
C VAL A 42 -1.75 -7.26 7.14
N GLY A 43 -2.31 -8.38 7.62
CA GLY A 43 -1.52 -9.61 7.74
C GLY A 43 -0.36 -9.37 8.70
N GLU A 44 0.86 -9.59 8.22
CA GLU A 44 2.07 -9.30 9.00
C GLU A 44 2.67 -7.93 8.68
N THR A 45 2.03 -7.19 7.78
CA THR A 45 2.55 -5.91 7.28
C THR A 45 1.99 -4.75 8.10
N ALA A 46 2.88 -3.96 8.69
CA ALA A 46 2.50 -2.77 9.44
C ALA A 46 2.61 -1.54 8.53
N LEU A 47 1.54 -0.76 8.47
CA LEU A 47 1.45 0.44 7.65
C LEU A 47 1.11 1.64 8.51
N THR A 48 1.59 2.82 8.11
CA THR A 48 1.35 4.07 8.82
C THR A 48 0.70 5.08 7.88
N SER A 49 -0.36 5.72 8.35
CA SER A 49 -1.10 6.72 7.59
C SER A 49 -1.19 8.02 8.38
N VAL A 50 -0.91 9.15 7.72
CA VAL A 50 -1.10 10.48 8.32
C VAL A 50 -2.33 11.09 7.67
N ILE A 51 -3.37 11.32 8.48
CA ILE A 51 -4.64 11.85 8.00
C ILE A 51 -5.10 12.98 8.93
N THR A 52 -6.12 13.73 8.51
CA THR A 52 -6.60 14.85 9.30
C THR A 52 -7.31 14.34 10.57
N MET A 53 -7.26 15.14 11.60
CA MET A 53 -8.02 14.84 12.82
C MET A 53 -9.51 14.79 12.54
N GLU A 54 -9.97 15.61 11.59
CA GLU A 54 -11.37 15.59 11.16
C GLU A 54 -11.76 14.21 10.64
N ALA A 55 -10.91 13.60 9.80
CA ALA A 55 -11.17 12.25 9.27
C ALA A 55 -11.18 11.21 10.38
N ILE A 56 -10.26 11.32 11.34
CA ILE A 56 -10.21 10.40 12.47
C ILE A 56 -11.53 10.45 13.27
N HIS A 57 -12.04 11.65 13.50
CA HIS A 57 -13.30 11.83 14.23
C HIS A 57 -14.49 11.37 13.41
N ASP A 58 -14.56 11.75 12.14
CA ASP A 58 -15.71 11.40 11.29
C ASP A 58 -15.85 9.91 11.11
N LEU A 59 -14.74 9.20 10.99
CA LEU A 59 -14.76 7.74 10.83
C LEU A 59 -14.70 7.01 12.17
N ASP A 60 -14.57 7.75 13.26
CA ASP A 60 -14.49 7.21 14.62
C ASP A 60 -13.43 6.12 14.74
N LEU A 61 -12.23 6.45 14.25
CA LEU A 61 -11.13 5.48 14.18
C LEU A 61 -10.56 5.22 15.57
N LYS A 62 -10.45 3.95 15.92
CA LYS A 62 -9.97 3.51 17.24
C LYS A 62 -9.10 2.29 17.11
N LYS A 63 -8.17 2.13 18.04
CA LYS A 63 -7.35 0.95 18.15
C LYS A 63 -8.23 -0.30 18.27
N GLY A 64 -7.91 -1.32 17.52
CA GLY A 64 -8.60 -2.60 17.56
C GLY A 64 -9.72 -2.77 16.54
N MET A 65 -10.13 -1.70 15.84
CA MET A 65 -11.23 -1.82 14.89
C MET A 65 -10.73 -2.27 13.53
N PRO A 66 -11.58 -2.96 12.76
CA PRO A 66 -11.24 -3.32 11.39
C PRO A 66 -11.26 -2.09 10.48
N ALA A 67 -10.37 -2.04 9.53
CA ALA A 67 -10.27 -0.94 8.60
C ALA A 67 -9.54 -1.40 7.33
N TYR A 68 -9.51 -0.53 6.34
CA TYR A 68 -8.83 -0.80 5.08
C TYR A 68 -7.73 0.22 4.87
N ALA A 69 -6.57 -0.25 4.43
CA ALA A 69 -5.53 0.62 3.89
C ALA A 69 -5.79 0.74 2.39
N VAL A 70 -5.97 1.96 1.91
CA VAL A 70 -6.34 2.22 0.52
C VAL A 70 -5.25 3.07 -0.13
N ILE A 71 -4.65 2.56 -1.20
CA ILE A 71 -3.52 3.21 -1.85
C ILE A 71 -3.72 3.23 -3.35
N LYS A 72 -3.63 4.40 -3.97
CA LYS A 72 -3.67 4.53 -5.42
C LYS A 72 -2.38 3.97 -6.01
N ALA A 73 -2.49 3.23 -7.11
CA ALA A 73 -1.32 2.69 -7.78
C ALA A 73 -0.34 3.79 -8.20
N SER A 74 -0.84 4.98 -8.54
CA SER A 74 0.01 6.10 -8.93
C SER A 74 0.83 6.67 -7.78
N HIS A 75 0.53 6.32 -6.55
CA HIS A 75 1.26 6.79 -5.36
C HIS A 75 2.25 5.76 -4.82
N VAL A 76 2.38 4.62 -5.48
CA VAL A 76 3.34 3.60 -5.09
C VAL A 76 4.62 3.81 -5.88
N MET A 77 5.72 4.00 -5.17
CA MET A 77 7.05 4.10 -5.77
C MET A 77 7.76 2.78 -5.58
N PHE A 78 8.75 2.51 -6.41
CA PHE A 78 9.56 1.30 -6.28
C PHE A 78 11.02 1.64 -6.19
N ALA A 79 11.75 0.84 -5.42
CA ALA A 79 13.20 0.89 -5.37
C ALA A 79 13.71 -0.53 -5.53
N ARG A 80 14.94 -0.63 -6.02
CA ARG A 80 15.63 -1.90 -6.14
C ARG A 80 16.20 -2.28 -4.79
N GLY A 81 16.14 -3.55 -4.45
CA GLY A 81 16.78 -4.04 -3.24
C GLY A 81 15.90 -5.02 -2.48
N ASP A 82 16.49 -5.55 -1.40
CA ASP A 82 15.84 -6.54 -0.55
C ASP A 82 15.75 -6.10 0.91
N GLU A 83 16.06 -4.84 1.20
CA GLU A 83 15.92 -4.25 2.53
C GLU A 83 15.39 -2.83 2.41
N PRO A 84 14.65 -2.35 3.42
CA PRO A 84 14.18 -0.96 3.41
C PRO A 84 15.35 0.02 3.32
N LEU A 85 15.10 1.14 2.65
CA LEU A 85 16.09 2.20 2.51
C LEU A 85 16.13 3.01 3.81
N ASP A 86 17.33 3.16 4.39
CA ASP A 86 17.50 3.90 5.64
C ASP A 86 17.79 5.39 5.40
N ASN A 87 17.95 5.78 4.14
CA ASN A 87 18.25 7.16 3.76
C ASN A 87 17.06 7.83 3.09
N LEU A 88 15.85 7.31 3.29
CA LEU A 88 14.62 7.85 2.73
C LEU A 88 13.60 8.03 3.85
N SER A 89 12.92 9.17 3.87
CA SER A 89 12.00 9.49 4.96
C SER A 89 10.64 8.80 4.88
N ALA A 90 10.34 8.12 3.78
CA ALA A 90 9.05 7.42 3.64
C ALA A 90 8.94 6.30 4.68
N ARG A 91 7.82 6.26 5.40
CA ARG A 91 7.62 5.29 6.47
C ARG A 91 7.20 3.91 5.97
N ASN A 92 6.44 3.88 4.89
CA ASN A 92 5.92 2.61 4.37
C ASN A 92 6.85 2.09 3.29
N GLN A 93 7.70 1.16 3.65
CA GLN A 93 8.64 0.54 2.73
C GLN A 93 8.46 -0.98 2.84
N LEU A 94 7.90 -1.56 1.81
CA LEU A 94 7.45 -2.95 1.82
C LEU A 94 8.29 -3.77 0.86
N VAL A 95 9.13 -4.63 1.42
CA VAL A 95 9.99 -5.50 0.63
C VAL A 95 9.19 -6.69 0.12
N GLY A 96 9.32 -6.98 -1.17
CA GLY A 96 8.61 -8.10 -1.76
C GLY A 96 9.32 -8.62 -2.98
N THR A 97 8.67 -9.55 -3.64
CA THR A 97 9.16 -10.15 -4.89
C THR A 97 8.24 -9.70 -6.01
N VAL A 98 8.81 -9.24 -7.11
CA VAL A 98 8.04 -8.86 -8.29
C VAL A 98 7.35 -10.09 -8.83
N THR A 99 6.02 -10.05 -8.91
CA THR A 99 5.23 -11.18 -9.41
C THR A 99 4.48 -10.89 -10.69
N THR A 100 4.29 -9.61 -11.01
CA THR A 100 3.62 -9.20 -12.25
C THR A 100 4.27 -7.94 -12.79
N VAL A 101 4.53 -7.93 -14.09
CA VAL A 101 5.00 -6.73 -14.81
C VAL A 101 4.19 -6.62 -16.08
N ARG A 102 3.49 -5.49 -16.25
CA ARG A 102 2.66 -5.23 -17.42
C ARG A 102 3.00 -3.86 -18.00
N PRO A 103 3.97 -3.79 -18.93
CA PRO A 103 4.28 -2.51 -19.56
C PRO A 103 3.06 -1.99 -20.35
N GLY A 104 2.90 -0.68 -20.33
CA GLY A 104 1.86 -0.02 -21.11
C GLY A 104 2.47 0.79 -22.23
N LYS A 105 1.78 1.85 -22.65
CA LYS A 105 2.30 2.73 -23.72
C LYS A 105 3.47 3.58 -23.21
N THR A 106 3.28 4.25 -22.09
CA THR A 106 4.31 5.07 -21.46
C THR A 106 4.60 4.56 -20.06
N ASP A 107 3.56 4.16 -19.34
CA ASP A 107 3.71 3.61 -18.01
C ASP A 107 3.07 2.24 -17.95
N GLY A 108 3.55 1.42 -17.06
CA GLY A 108 3.03 0.08 -16.85
C GLY A 108 2.67 -0.13 -15.40
N ARG A 109 2.38 -1.37 -15.07
CA ARG A 109 2.04 -1.79 -13.71
C ARG A 109 2.97 -2.88 -13.25
N VAL A 110 3.38 -2.77 -11.99
CA VAL A 110 4.23 -3.75 -11.34
C VAL A 110 3.57 -4.14 -10.03
N SER A 111 3.51 -5.44 -9.77
CA SER A 111 2.98 -5.96 -8.50
C SER A 111 4.09 -6.67 -7.75
N LEU A 112 4.17 -6.40 -6.45
CA LEU A 112 5.03 -7.13 -5.53
C LEU A 112 4.17 -7.99 -4.63
N THR A 113 4.62 -9.21 -4.39
CA THR A 113 4.03 -10.07 -3.37
C THR A 113 4.95 -10.04 -2.16
N LEU A 114 4.39 -9.65 -1.02
CA LEU A 114 5.11 -9.56 0.24
C LEU A 114 5.20 -10.93 0.90
N ALA A 115 6.05 -11.05 1.91
CA ALA A 115 6.28 -12.33 2.60
C ALA A 115 4.99 -12.94 3.18
N ASP A 116 4.05 -12.09 3.59
CA ASP A 116 2.77 -12.54 4.16
C ASP A 116 1.69 -12.82 3.10
N GLY A 117 2.03 -12.69 1.82
CA GLY A 117 1.09 -12.92 0.73
C GLY A 117 0.33 -11.70 0.26
N ASN A 118 0.43 -10.57 0.94
CA ASN A 118 -0.19 -9.33 0.49
C ASN A 118 0.45 -8.88 -0.82
N ILE A 119 -0.36 -8.28 -1.69
CA ILE A 119 0.11 -7.81 -3.00
C ILE A 119 -0.06 -6.30 -3.08
N ILE A 120 1.01 -5.61 -3.48
CA ILE A 120 1.00 -4.17 -3.71
C ILE A 120 1.25 -3.91 -5.19
N THR A 121 0.39 -3.15 -5.81
CA THR A 121 0.48 -2.80 -7.23
C THR A 121 0.74 -1.31 -7.39
N GLY A 122 1.71 -0.97 -8.22
CA GLY A 122 2.01 0.42 -8.52
C GLY A 122 2.14 0.68 -10.01
N SER A 123 2.03 1.96 -10.38
CA SER A 123 2.22 2.42 -11.74
C SER A 123 3.65 2.94 -11.87
N VAL A 124 4.35 2.53 -12.93
CA VAL A 124 5.77 2.86 -13.13
C VAL A 124 5.98 3.17 -14.59
N PHE A 125 6.74 4.22 -14.91
CA PHE A 125 7.13 4.49 -16.29
C PHE A 125 7.90 3.30 -16.84
N ASN A 126 7.67 2.96 -18.11
CA ASN A 126 8.28 1.78 -18.73
C ASN A 126 9.81 1.79 -18.66
N ASP A 127 10.44 2.96 -18.86
CA ASP A 127 11.89 3.04 -18.81
C ASP A 127 12.41 2.77 -17.38
N MET A 128 11.67 3.16 -16.35
CA MET A 128 12.06 2.86 -14.96
C MET A 128 11.93 1.39 -14.63
N ILE A 129 10.95 0.72 -15.24
CA ILE A 129 10.80 -0.73 -15.06
C ILE A 129 12.11 -1.42 -15.45
N GLY A 130 12.68 -1.03 -16.59
CA GLY A 130 13.96 -1.58 -17.05
C GLY A 130 15.13 -1.16 -16.18
N GLU A 131 15.24 0.13 -15.88
CA GLU A 131 16.37 0.66 -15.12
C GLU A 131 16.45 0.07 -13.70
N LEU A 132 15.31 -0.15 -13.06
CA LEU A 132 15.27 -0.71 -11.72
C LEU A 132 15.29 -2.23 -11.69
N GLY A 133 15.29 -2.87 -12.86
CA GLY A 133 15.29 -4.32 -12.93
C GLY A 133 14.05 -4.93 -12.31
N LEU A 134 12.89 -4.31 -12.57
CA LEU A 134 11.62 -4.82 -12.05
C LEU A 134 11.13 -5.94 -12.94
N GLU A 135 11.66 -7.14 -12.70
CA GLU A 135 11.33 -8.35 -13.45
C GLU A 135 10.81 -9.40 -12.49
N VAL A 136 9.90 -10.23 -12.98
CA VAL A 136 9.32 -11.31 -12.16
C VAL A 136 10.42 -12.14 -11.52
N GLY A 137 10.33 -12.29 -10.21
CA GLY A 137 11.31 -13.03 -9.42
C GLY A 137 12.34 -12.17 -8.70
N ASN A 138 12.51 -10.91 -9.12
CA ASN A 138 13.46 -10.01 -8.47
C ASN A 138 12.85 -9.39 -7.23
N LYS A 139 13.72 -9.07 -6.25
CA LYS A 139 13.30 -8.35 -5.05
C LYS A 139 13.21 -6.86 -5.35
N ALA A 140 12.23 -6.22 -4.74
CA ALA A 140 12.06 -4.78 -4.84
C ALA A 140 11.35 -4.27 -3.59
N ILE A 141 11.32 -2.96 -3.45
CA ILE A 141 10.70 -2.30 -2.31
C ILE A 141 9.58 -1.40 -2.84
N ALA A 142 8.37 -1.60 -2.34
CA ALA A 142 7.27 -0.69 -2.63
C ALA A 142 7.27 0.38 -1.55
N ILE A 143 7.22 1.63 -1.96
CA ILE A 143 7.34 2.77 -1.06
C ILE A 143 6.11 3.64 -1.19
N VAL A 144 5.46 3.93 -0.07
CA VAL A 144 4.27 4.76 -0.03
C VAL A 144 4.42 5.79 1.08
N LYS A 145 4.26 7.05 0.73
CA LYS A 145 4.28 8.12 1.72
C LYS A 145 3.07 7.93 2.64
N SER A 146 3.25 8.15 3.94
CA SER A 146 2.15 7.99 4.89
C SER A 146 1.00 8.96 4.62
N THR A 147 1.26 10.08 3.95
CA THR A 147 0.21 11.02 3.55
C THR A 147 -0.58 10.57 2.33
N ASP A 148 -0.11 9.55 1.62
CA ASP A 148 -0.80 9.01 0.44
C ASP A 148 -1.58 7.74 0.77
N LEU A 149 -1.49 7.23 1.97
CA LEU A 149 -2.20 6.04 2.40
C LEU A 149 -3.50 6.48 3.09
N MET A 150 -4.61 6.09 2.50
CA MET A 150 -5.94 6.43 3.05
C MET A 150 -6.42 5.30 3.94
N ILE A 151 -7.28 5.66 4.90
CA ILE A 151 -7.94 4.68 5.77
C ILE A 151 -9.42 4.69 5.43
N GLY A 152 -9.96 3.50 5.20
CA GLY A 152 -11.39 3.35 4.95
C GLY A 152 -12.02 2.41 5.96
N VAL A 153 -13.33 2.52 6.11
CA VAL A 153 -14.12 1.62 6.98
C VAL A 153 -15.37 1.22 6.23
N ASP A 154 -16.02 0.14 6.67
CA ASP A 154 -17.29 -0.30 6.09
C ASP A 154 -18.43 0.63 6.47
#